data_a34287a788a122b8df7d6b86cced69ee
#
_entry.id   a34287a788a122b8df7d6b86cced69ee
#
_cell.length_a   1.000
_cell.length_b   1.000
_cell.length_c   1.000
_cell.angle_alpha   90.00
_cell.angle_beta   90.00
_cell.angle_gamma   90.00
#
_symmetry.space_group_name_H-M   'P 1'
#
loop_
_entity.id
_entity.type
_entity.pdbx_description
1 polymer ?
#
loop_
_entity_poly.entity_id
_entity_poly.type
_entity_poly.pdbx_seq_one_letter_code
_entity_poly.pdbx_strand_id
1 'polypeptide(L)'
;MFRKFFALIFFAVLIFFSASAFAEETGGKIRINAEKLPVIHKLSRSDVVFRQFEETVFHNDRIFANELNTEPPAEEFYAYIPGRAEDIFSVCAASGIPYDTLVTLNSLSVVSEKIAGKKIVLPTAKGVFVCENPVSFVEILISSESGSFVEKSEKTCYYLNGRKFYFLYGKRFTPAQRAFFLDTAMRAPLDHIRVTSRFGFRNSPVYKRWKSHNGIDFAAAEGTPVYACKSGKVAFVSRMDAVFGNYIVLSHEGGLSSVYAHLSEINVKKDSLVRGGDVIGLSGKTGAVTGPHLHFEVRLNGVAADPSDFINSGF
;
A
#
# COMPACT_ATOMS: atom_id res chain seq x y z
N MET A 1 67.02 25.64 28.33
CA MET A 1 66.97 24.72 27.17
C MET A 1 65.50 24.33 26.95
N PHE A 2 64.78 25.13 26.16
CA PHE A 2 63.33 24.99 25.97
C PHE A 2 63.08 24.13 24.73
N ARG A 3 62.41 22.98 24.91
CA ARG A 3 61.87 22.16 23.82
C ARG A 3 60.42 22.59 23.57
N LYS A 4 60.21 23.25 22.42
CA LYS A 4 58.88 23.55 21.90
C LYS A 4 58.26 22.26 21.30
N PHE A 5 57.17 21.78 21.89
CA PHE A 5 56.27 20.80 21.25
C PHE A 5 55.33 21.54 20.31
N PHE A 6 55.46 21.34 19.04
CA PHE A 6 54.48 21.74 18.04
C PHE A 6 53.41 20.64 17.99
N ALA A 7 52.26 20.92 18.53
CA ALA A 7 51.08 20.11 18.33
C ALA A 7 50.46 20.50 16.98
N LEU A 8 50.52 19.59 16.01
CA LEU A 8 49.83 19.71 14.72
C LEU A 8 48.39 19.39 14.94
N ILE A 9 47.53 20.41 15.02
CA ILE A 9 46.04 20.25 15.05
C ILE A 9 45.64 20.04 13.61
N PHE A 10 45.36 18.78 13.26
CA PHE A 10 44.64 18.44 12.02
C PHE A 10 43.19 18.92 12.17
N PHE A 11 42.88 20.09 11.62
CA PHE A 11 41.49 20.51 11.40
C PHE A 11 40.97 19.67 10.23
N ALA A 12 40.29 18.55 10.53
CA ALA A 12 39.42 17.91 9.57
C ALA A 12 38.24 18.85 9.33
N VAL A 13 38.28 19.59 8.23
CA VAL A 13 37.12 20.32 7.73
C VAL A 13 36.12 19.25 7.27
N LEU A 14 35.23 18.84 8.18
CA LEU A 14 34.00 18.14 7.80
C LEU A 14 33.18 19.13 6.99
N ILE A 15 33.19 18.99 5.68
CA ILE A 15 32.24 19.67 4.80
C ILE A 15 30.89 19.01 5.10
N PHE A 16 30.13 19.64 5.99
CA PHE A 16 28.71 19.34 6.15
C PHE A 16 28.01 19.80 4.86
N PHE A 17 27.88 18.88 3.90
CA PHE A 17 26.88 19.04 2.88
C PHE A 17 25.52 18.84 3.58
N SER A 18 24.87 19.95 3.94
CA SER A 18 23.50 19.86 4.44
C SER A 18 22.64 19.30 3.32
N ALA A 19 21.97 18.18 3.55
CA ALA A 19 21.05 17.56 2.59
C ALA A 19 19.87 18.47 2.24
N SER A 20 19.68 19.59 2.97
CA SER A 20 18.75 20.68 2.63
C SER A 20 19.06 21.35 1.27
N ALA A 21 20.29 21.18 0.71
CA ALA A 21 20.65 21.73 -0.61
C ALA A 21 19.91 21.03 -1.78
N PHE A 22 19.27 19.87 -1.57
CA PHE A 22 18.61 19.09 -2.60
C PHE A 22 17.08 19.15 -2.55
N ALA A 23 16.51 19.89 -1.58
CA ALA A 23 15.11 20.24 -1.52
C ALA A 23 14.97 21.77 -1.64
N GLU A 24 14.38 22.24 -2.72
CA GLU A 24 14.11 23.68 -2.90
C GLU A 24 12.92 24.09 -2.03
N GLU A 25 13.17 24.90 -1.00
CA GLU A 25 12.13 25.51 -0.18
C GLU A 25 11.75 26.89 -0.73
N THR A 26 10.49 27.04 -1.15
CA THR A 26 9.90 28.31 -1.57
C THR A 26 8.53 28.47 -0.92
N GLY A 27 8.42 29.36 0.08
CA GLY A 27 7.13 29.75 0.66
C GLY A 27 6.36 28.58 1.30
N GLY A 28 7.02 27.72 2.10
CA GLY A 28 6.40 26.56 2.75
C GLY A 28 6.19 25.35 1.81
N LYS A 29 6.83 25.34 0.65
CA LYS A 29 6.79 24.24 -0.33
C LYS A 29 8.17 23.61 -0.45
N ILE A 30 8.29 22.33 -0.14
CA ILE A 30 9.52 21.55 -0.28
C ILE A 30 9.40 20.63 -1.50
N ARG A 31 10.23 20.86 -2.51
CA ARG A 31 10.31 20.01 -3.71
C ARG A 31 11.43 19.01 -3.57
N ILE A 32 11.09 17.73 -3.48
CA ILE A 32 12.03 16.62 -3.38
C ILE A 32 12.35 16.14 -4.79
N ASN A 33 13.58 16.38 -5.24
CA ASN A 33 14.05 15.82 -6.52
C ASN A 33 14.81 14.52 -6.25
N ALA A 34 14.12 13.39 -6.41
CA ALA A 34 14.66 12.05 -6.13
C ALA A 34 15.95 11.72 -6.89
N GLU A 35 16.20 12.39 -8.06
CA GLU A 35 17.41 12.16 -8.85
C GLU A 35 18.64 12.89 -8.31
N LYS A 36 18.42 13.93 -7.50
CA LYS A 36 19.51 14.74 -6.92
C LYS A 36 19.81 14.39 -5.47
N LEU A 37 19.00 13.53 -4.82
CA LEU A 37 19.19 13.16 -3.43
C LEU A 37 20.53 12.44 -3.22
N PRO A 38 21.18 12.60 -2.03
CA PRO A 38 22.29 11.78 -1.62
C PRO A 38 21.89 10.30 -1.65
N VAL A 39 22.69 9.48 -2.32
CA VAL A 39 22.37 8.05 -2.50
C VAL A 39 23.06 7.23 -1.41
N ILE A 40 22.28 6.49 -0.67
CA ILE A 40 22.75 5.45 0.24
C ILE A 40 22.94 4.18 -0.61
N HIS A 41 24.19 3.67 -0.67
CA HIS A 41 24.48 2.44 -1.40
C HIS A 41 24.30 1.19 -0.54
N LYS A 42 24.41 1.33 0.78
CA LYS A 42 24.24 0.23 1.72
C LYS A 42 23.68 0.73 3.05
N LEU A 43 22.62 0.10 3.54
CA LEU A 43 22.02 0.39 4.85
C LEU A 43 22.90 -0.19 5.98
N SER A 44 24.11 0.33 6.12
CA SER A 44 25.06 -0.04 7.18
C SER A 44 26.04 1.08 7.44
N ARG A 45 26.66 1.10 8.62
CA ARG A 45 27.65 2.10 9.04
C ARG A 45 28.95 2.11 8.23
N SER A 46 29.16 1.16 7.33
CA SER A 46 30.27 1.19 6.36
C SER A 46 30.04 2.21 5.24
N ASP A 47 28.79 2.62 4.99
CA ASP A 47 28.42 3.67 4.06
C ASP A 47 28.42 5.03 4.76
N VAL A 48 29.15 6.00 4.21
CA VAL A 48 29.31 7.33 4.80
C VAL A 48 27.98 8.11 4.77
N VAL A 49 27.23 7.99 3.67
CA VAL A 49 25.94 8.67 3.50
C VAL A 49 24.91 8.08 4.46
N PHE A 50 24.92 6.76 4.66
CA PHE A 50 24.05 6.11 5.64
C PHE A 50 24.37 6.55 7.08
N ARG A 51 25.64 6.73 7.43
CA ARG A 51 25.98 7.24 8.78
C ARG A 51 25.42 8.64 9.02
N GLN A 52 25.52 9.54 8.04
CA GLN A 52 24.92 10.88 8.15
C GLN A 52 23.40 10.80 8.32
N PHE A 53 22.73 9.98 7.51
CA PHE A 53 21.31 9.70 7.64
C PHE A 53 20.94 9.18 9.04
N GLU A 54 21.66 8.16 9.53
CA GLU A 54 21.42 7.54 10.85
C GLU A 54 21.63 8.55 12.01
N GLU A 55 22.64 9.40 11.91
CA GLU A 55 22.91 10.47 12.90
C GLU A 55 21.76 11.47 12.95
N THR A 56 21.22 11.90 11.81
CA THR A 56 20.08 12.80 11.75
C THR A 56 18.81 12.14 12.28
N VAL A 57 18.55 10.87 11.93
CA VAL A 57 17.41 10.09 12.48
C VAL A 57 17.51 10.01 14.00
N PHE A 58 18.68 9.68 14.53
CA PHE A 58 18.91 9.60 15.98
C PHE A 58 18.72 10.95 16.69
N HIS A 59 19.19 12.04 16.07
CA HIS A 59 18.96 13.39 16.58
C HIS A 59 17.46 13.72 16.64
N ASN A 60 16.73 13.43 15.58
CA ASN A 60 15.28 13.64 15.51
C ASN A 60 14.51 12.80 16.55
N ASP A 61 14.94 11.55 16.80
CA ASP A 61 14.35 10.73 17.86
C ASP A 61 14.55 11.34 19.25
N ARG A 62 15.68 11.96 19.51
CA ARG A 62 15.94 12.67 20.78
C ARG A 62 15.08 13.93 20.92
N ILE A 63 14.91 14.70 19.84
CA ILE A 63 14.01 15.85 19.80
C ILE A 63 12.58 15.40 20.15
N PHE A 64 12.11 14.34 19.50
CA PHE A 64 10.76 13.81 19.71
C PHE A 64 10.53 13.27 21.14
N ALA A 65 11.55 12.63 21.72
CA ALA A 65 11.48 12.11 23.09
C ALA A 65 11.51 13.20 24.17
N ASN A 66 11.93 14.41 23.83
CA ASN A 66 11.99 15.53 24.77
C ASN A 66 10.79 16.46 24.53
N GLU A 67 9.71 16.25 25.29
CA GLU A 67 8.47 17.06 25.22
C GLU A 67 8.67 18.57 25.45
N LEU A 68 9.80 18.98 26.06
CA LEU A 68 10.15 20.36 26.28
C LEU A 68 10.90 21.01 25.11
N ASN A 69 11.28 20.22 24.11
CA ASN A 69 12.02 20.73 22.96
C ASN A 69 11.05 21.35 21.95
N THR A 70 11.26 22.64 21.63
CA THR A 70 10.47 23.38 20.64
C THR A 70 11.12 23.39 19.26
N GLU A 71 12.30 22.78 19.09
CA GLU A 71 12.97 22.70 17.80
C GLU A 71 12.25 21.69 16.88
N PRO A 72 11.97 22.07 15.64
CA PRO A 72 11.44 21.12 14.67
C PRO A 72 12.52 20.08 14.31
N PRO A 73 12.13 18.83 13.98
CA PRO A 73 13.07 17.83 13.51
C PRO A 73 13.73 18.26 12.20
N ALA A 74 14.97 17.83 11.99
CA ALA A 74 15.65 18.03 10.72
C ALA A 74 15.02 17.12 9.65
N GLU A 75 14.39 17.72 8.65
CA GLU A 75 13.70 17.01 7.56
C GLU A 75 14.63 16.88 6.35
N GLU A 76 15.43 15.82 6.34
CA GLU A 76 16.32 15.49 5.26
C GLU A 76 15.81 14.26 4.50
N PHE A 77 16.17 14.18 3.22
CA PHE A 77 15.74 13.10 2.33
C PHE A 77 16.95 12.47 1.64
N TYR A 78 16.93 11.15 1.56
CA TYR A 78 17.97 10.34 0.93
C TYR A 78 17.35 9.37 -0.05
N ALA A 79 18.08 8.97 -1.09
CA ALA A 79 17.67 7.94 -2.03
C ALA A 79 18.31 6.61 -1.68
N TYR A 80 17.54 5.53 -1.82
CA TYR A 80 18.03 4.17 -1.67
C TYR A 80 17.43 3.26 -2.75
N ILE A 81 18.21 2.30 -3.26
CA ILE A 81 17.72 1.29 -4.22
C ILE A 81 17.87 -0.08 -3.56
N PRO A 82 16.74 -0.66 -3.07
CA PRO A 82 16.76 -1.96 -2.40
C PRO A 82 17.26 -3.09 -3.32
N GLY A 83 18.00 -4.02 -2.77
CA GLY A 83 18.44 -5.24 -3.44
C GLY A 83 17.33 -6.26 -3.64
N ARG A 84 17.62 -7.35 -4.36
CA ARG A 84 16.61 -8.38 -4.72
C ARG A 84 15.97 -9.08 -3.52
N ALA A 85 16.68 -9.20 -2.40
CA ALA A 85 16.21 -9.89 -1.19
C ALA A 85 15.59 -8.93 -0.16
N GLU A 86 15.53 -7.63 -0.45
CA GLU A 86 15.02 -6.64 0.49
C GLU A 86 13.56 -6.32 0.22
N ASP A 87 12.78 -6.35 1.27
CA ASP A 87 11.41 -5.89 1.33
C ASP A 87 11.30 -4.61 2.17
N ILE A 88 10.10 -4.07 2.28
CA ILE A 88 9.89 -2.82 3.03
C ILE A 88 10.25 -2.97 4.51
N PHE A 89 10.04 -4.12 5.12
CA PHE A 89 10.35 -4.32 6.54
C PHE A 89 11.84 -4.41 6.82
N SER A 90 12.61 -5.05 5.92
CA SER A 90 14.07 -5.09 6.03
C SER A 90 14.68 -3.70 5.89
N VAL A 91 14.15 -2.87 4.99
CA VAL A 91 14.56 -1.46 4.85
C VAL A 91 14.19 -0.66 6.11
N CYS A 92 12.98 -0.84 6.64
CA CYS A 92 12.55 -0.19 7.90
C CYS A 92 13.45 -0.57 9.08
N ALA A 93 13.75 -1.86 9.22
CA ALA A 93 14.58 -2.36 10.32
C ALA A 93 16.01 -1.79 10.24
N ALA A 94 16.58 -1.71 9.04
CA ALA A 94 17.93 -1.21 8.84
C ALA A 94 18.03 0.32 8.94
N SER A 95 17.02 1.07 8.46
CA SER A 95 17.00 2.54 8.46
C SER A 95 16.49 3.15 9.77
N GLY A 96 15.80 2.39 10.61
CA GLY A 96 15.12 2.91 11.80
C GLY A 96 13.89 3.75 11.49
N ILE A 97 13.46 3.83 10.23
CA ILE A 97 12.26 4.56 9.81
C ILE A 97 11.06 3.61 9.78
N PRO A 98 9.93 3.98 10.41
CA PRO A 98 8.73 3.15 10.41
C PRO A 98 8.16 2.93 9.01
N TYR A 99 7.55 1.77 8.78
CA TYR A 99 6.98 1.44 7.47
C TYR A 99 5.86 2.41 7.04
N ASP A 100 5.03 2.88 7.95
CA ASP A 100 4.00 3.89 7.66
C ASP A 100 4.59 5.19 7.09
N THR A 101 5.75 5.62 7.58
CA THR A 101 6.48 6.77 7.01
C THR A 101 6.99 6.46 5.60
N LEU A 102 7.69 5.33 5.42
CA LEU A 102 8.28 4.96 4.14
C LEU A 102 7.22 4.70 3.07
N VAL A 103 6.15 3.97 3.40
CA VAL A 103 5.12 3.62 2.42
C VAL A 103 4.31 4.84 1.98
N THR A 104 4.01 5.77 2.89
CA THR A 104 3.22 6.95 2.54
C THR A 104 3.99 7.94 1.70
N LEU A 105 5.29 8.17 1.96
CA LEU A 105 6.12 9.02 1.13
C LEU A 105 6.34 8.41 -0.27
N ASN A 106 6.59 7.10 -0.34
CA ASN A 106 6.89 6.41 -1.59
C ASN A 106 5.64 5.86 -2.31
N SER A 107 4.45 6.13 -1.81
CA SER A 107 3.16 5.70 -2.39
C SER A 107 3.07 4.19 -2.62
N LEU A 108 3.59 3.41 -1.67
CA LEU A 108 3.45 1.95 -1.68
C LEU A 108 2.05 1.58 -1.17
N SER A 109 1.36 0.71 -1.88
CA SER A 109 -0.06 0.44 -1.64
C SER A 109 -0.30 -0.80 -0.76
N VAL A 110 0.59 -1.78 -0.83
CA VAL A 110 0.53 -3.02 -0.04
C VAL A 110 1.91 -3.49 0.38
N VAL A 111 1.97 -4.24 1.47
CA VAL A 111 3.23 -4.76 2.03
C VAL A 111 3.97 -5.70 1.08
N SER A 112 3.27 -6.43 0.22
CA SER A 112 3.84 -7.34 -0.77
C SER A 112 4.35 -6.66 -2.04
N GLU A 113 4.25 -5.32 -2.13
CA GLU A 113 4.76 -4.59 -3.28
C GLU A 113 6.28 -4.73 -3.41
N LYS A 114 6.73 -5.17 -4.59
CA LYS A 114 8.16 -5.34 -4.87
C LYS A 114 8.84 -4.00 -4.99
N ILE A 115 9.77 -3.71 -4.07
CA ILE A 115 10.58 -2.49 -4.05
C ILE A 115 11.99 -2.71 -4.62
N ALA A 116 12.41 -3.95 -4.82
CA ALA A 116 13.74 -4.29 -5.35
C ALA A 116 14.01 -3.60 -6.69
N GLY A 117 15.14 -2.89 -6.76
CA GLY A 117 15.54 -2.11 -7.94
C GLY A 117 14.79 -0.80 -8.15
N LYS A 118 13.76 -0.49 -7.36
CA LYS A 118 13.08 0.82 -7.40
C LYS A 118 13.84 1.82 -6.52
N LYS A 119 14.01 3.05 -7.00
CA LYS A 119 14.54 4.13 -6.16
C LYS A 119 13.46 4.56 -5.17
N ILE A 120 13.71 4.38 -3.88
CA ILE A 120 12.86 4.84 -2.79
C ILE A 120 13.49 6.02 -2.07
N VAL A 121 12.67 6.87 -1.48
CA VAL A 121 13.09 8.03 -0.69
C VAL A 121 12.98 7.70 0.79
N LEU A 122 14.07 7.88 1.53
CA LEU A 122 14.16 7.71 2.97
C LEU A 122 14.17 9.10 3.62
N PRO A 123 13.12 9.48 4.37
CA PRO A 123 13.11 10.72 5.17
C PRO A 123 13.79 10.47 6.52
N THR A 124 14.35 11.51 7.12
CA THR A 124 14.94 11.43 8.47
C THR A 124 13.93 11.66 9.59
N ALA A 125 12.79 12.29 9.27
CA ALA A 125 11.69 12.50 10.21
C ALA A 125 10.65 11.40 10.13
N LYS A 126 10.07 11.02 11.27
CA LYS A 126 9.08 9.95 11.42
C LYS A 126 7.67 10.51 11.50
N GLY A 127 6.75 10.00 10.68
CA GLY A 127 5.37 10.46 10.61
C GLY A 127 4.62 9.84 9.42
N VAL A 128 3.50 10.43 9.05
CA VAL A 128 2.67 9.97 7.93
C VAL A 128 2.58 11.09 6.89
N PHE A 129 2.88 10.76 5.63
CA PHE A 129 2.70 11.66 4.49
C PHE A 129 1.29 11.46 3.92
N VAL A 130 0.45 12.49 4.04
CA VAL A 130 -0.93 12.49 3.52
C VAL A 130 -0.93 13.05 2.11
N CYS A 131 -1.28 12.24 1.13
CA CYS A 131 -1.36 12.68 -0.26
C CYS A 131 -2.60 13.53 -0.50
N GLU A 132 -2.45 14.68 -1.19
CA GLU A 132 -3.58 15.56 -1.54
C GLU A 132 -4.55 14.87 -2.49
N ASN A 133 -4.04 14.08 -3.44
CA ASN A 133 -4.82 13.33 -4.42
C ASN A 133 -4.55 11.83 -4.24
N PRO A 134 -5.22 11.17 -3.27
CA PRO A 134 -4.99 9.77 -2.97
C PRO A 134 -5.46 8.86 -4.11
N VAL A 135 -4.67 7.84 -4.44
CA VAL A 135 -4.97 6.86 -5.50
C VAL A 135 -5.07 5.43 -4.96
N SER A 136 -4.32 5.09 -3.92
CA SER A 136 -4.38 3.78 -3.27
C SER A 136 -5.42 3.75 -2.14
N PHE A 137 -5.87 2.55 -1.75
CA PHE A 137 -6.85 2.42 -0.66
C PHE A 137 -6.29 2.90 0.68
N VAL A 138 -5.03 2.63 0.96
CA VAL A 138 -4.34 3.13 2.15
C VAL A 138 -4.30 4.66 2.15
N GLU A 139 -3.95 5.29 1.04
CA GLU A 139 -3.94 6.75 0.92
C GLU A 139 -5.34 7.36 1.08
N ILE A 140 -6.39 6.71 0.52
CA ILE A 140 -7.78 7.16 0.68
C ILE A 140 -8.19 7.10 2.16
N LEU A 141 -7.86 6.01 2.87
CA LEU A 141 -8.15 5.89 4.30
C LEU A 141 -7.41 6.94 5.11
N ILE A 142 -6.11 7.15 4.86
CA ILE A 142 -5.31 8.16 5.54
C ILE A 142 -5.89 9.55 5.31
N SER A 143 -6.21 9.89 4.06
CA SER A 143 -6.78 11.19 3.70
C SER A 143 -8.13 11.44 4.35
N SER A 144 -9.03 10.43 4.37
CA SER A 144 -10.36 10.55 4.98
C SER A 144 -10.32 10.73 6.49
N GLU A 145 -9.37 10.08 7.18
CA GLU A 145 -9.22 10.19 8.63
C GLU A 145 -8.42 11.45 9.04
N SER A 146 -7.63 12.01 8.13
CA SER A 146 -6.72 13.12 8.41
C SER A 146 -7.27 14.50 8.00
N GLY A 147 -8.44 14.60 7.40
CA GLY A 147 -8.98 15.83 6.79
C GLY A 147 -8.92 17.06 7.70
N SER A 148 -9.31 16.93 8.99
CA SER A 148 -9.24 18.05 9.95
C SER A 148 -7.82 18.41 10.40
N PHE A 149 -6.85 17.49 10.27
CA PHE A 149 -5.45 17.75 10.61
C PHE A 149 -4.71 18.44 9.47
N VAL A 150 -5.03 18.08 8.23
CA VAL A 150 -4.44 18.67 7.01
C VAL A 150 -4.78 20.16 6.93
N GLU A 151 -6.03 20.56 7.22
CA GLU A 151 -6.45 21.96 7.25
C GLU A 151 -5.69 22.81 8.30
N LYS A 152 -5.22 22.19 9.39
CA LYS A 152 -4.45 22.86 10.45
C LYS A 152 -2.94 22.91 10.19
N SER A 153 -2.42 22.02 9.33
CA SER A 153 -0.98 21.89 9.06
C SER A 153 -0.52 22.63 7.80
N GLU A 154 -1.20 23.70 7.40
CA GLU A 154 -1.01 24.44 6.14
C GLU A 154 0.40 25.01 5.88
N LYS A 155 1.36 24.84 6.79
CA LYS A 155 2.64 25.56 6.69
C LYS A 155 3.66 24.90 5.75
N THR A 156 3.71 23.58 5.64
CA THR A 156 4.72 22.93 4.81
C THR A 156 4.11 21.80 4.01
N CYS A 157 4.27 21.83 2.70
CA CYS A 157 3.87 20.75 1.83
C CYS A 157 5.06 20.24 1.00
N TYR A 158 5.06 18.94 0.72
CA TYR A 158 6.12 18.22 0.02
C TYR A 158 5.67 17.81 -1.36
N TYR A 159 6.57 17.93 -2.32
CA TYR A 159 6.32 17.47 -3.69
C TYR A 159 7.36 16.41 -4.04
N LEU A 160 6.90 15.21 -4.35
CA LEU A 160 7.73 14.09 -4.81
C LEU A 160 7.06 13.44 -6.03
N ASN A 161 7.80 13.28 -7.12
CA ASN A 161 7.32 12.66 -8.36
C ASN A 161 6.00 13.25 -8.89
N GLY A 162 5.84 14.58 -8.79
CA GLY A 162 4.64 15.30 -9.21
C GLY A 162 3.43 15.20 -8.27
N ARG A 163 3.56 14.48 -7.15
CA ARG A 163 2.52 14.33 -6.13
C ARG A 163 2.77 15.28 -4.97
N LYS A 164 1.70 15.83 -4.39
CA LYS A 164 1.75 16.73 -3.24
C LYS A 164 1.34 15.99 -1.98
N PHE A 165 2.11 16.20 -0.90
CA PHE A 165 1.90 15.58 0.39
C PHE A 165 1.92 16.62 1.52
N TYR A 166 1.18 16.33 2.59
CA TYR A 166 1.27 16.99 3.89
C TYR A 166 1.88 16.03 4.89
N PHE A 167 2.79 16.50 5.73
CA PHE A 167 3.46 15.63 6.70
C PHE A 167 2.85 15.78 8.10
N LEU A 168 2.42 14.67 8.66
CA LEU A 168 1.90 14.57 10.02
C LEU A 168 2.98 13.95 10.91
N TYR A 169 3.78 14.81 11.52
CA TYR A 169 4.91 14.42 12.36
C TYR A 169 4.48 13.54 13.55
N GLY A 170 5.24 12.49 13.83
CA GLY A 170 5.00 11.55 14.92
C GLY A 170 3.75 10.67 14.77
N LYS A 171 2.93 10.88 13.73
CA LYS A 171 1.75 10.03 13.48
C LYS A 171 2.14 8.65 12.96
N ARG A 172 1.31 7.67 13.29
CA ARG A 172 1.44 6.27 12.89
C ARG A 172 0.12 5.78 12.29
N PHE A 173 0.16 4.72 11.53
CA PHE A 173 -1.05 4.09 11.02
C PHE A 173 -2.00 3.71 12.14
N THR A 174 -3.28 4.04 11.95
CA THR A 174 -4.37 3.50 12.78
C THR A 174 -4.46 1.97 12.60
N PRO A 175 -5.12 1.24 13.51
CA PRO A 175 -5.34 -0.20 13.32
C PRO A 175 -6.03 -0.54 12.00
N ALA A 176 -6.95 0.30 11.53
CA ALA A 176 -7.63 0.12 10.26
C ALA A 176 -6.69 0.27 9.06
N GLN A 177 -5.92 1.37 9.01
CA GLN A 177 -4.92 1.62 7.97
C GLN A 177 -3.87 0.50 7.91
N ARG A 178 -3.41 0.05 9.08
CA ARG A 178 -2.47 -1.07 9.20
C ARG A 178 -3.05 -2.37 8.65
N ALA A 179 -4.31 -2.68 8.99
CA ALA A 179 -4.97 -3.89 8.49
C ALA A 179 -5.08 -3.89 6.97
N PHE A 180 -5.41 -2.75 6.35
CA PHE A 180 -5.45 -2.63 4.89
C PHE A 180 -4.08 -2.79 4.23
N PHE A 181 -3.05 -2.18 4.78
CA PHE A 181 -1.70 -2.27 4.22
C PHE A 181 -1.11 -3.68 4.33
N LEU A 182 -1.38 -4.38 5.43
CA LEU A 182 -0.86 -5.72 5.69
C LEU A 182 -1.72 -6.85 5.08
N ASP A 183 -2.86 -6.53 4.48
CA ASP A 183 -3.75 -7.52 3.88
C ASP A 183 -3.17 -8.07 2.57
N THR A 184 -2.44 -9.18 2.65
CA THR A 184 -1.79 -9.83 1.50
C THR A 184 -2.54 -11.05 0.97
N ALA A 185 -3.41 -11.66 1.80
CA ALA A 185 -4.09 -12.89 1.49
C ALA A 185 -5.47 -12.67 0.87
N MET A 186 -5.86 -13.54 -0.05
CA MET A 186 -7.27 -13.71 -0.44
C MET A 186 -7.88 -14.85 0.36
N ARG A 187 -9.00 -14.58 1.02
CA ARG A 187 -9.83 -15.61 1.65
C ARG A 187 -10.85 -16.14 0.67
N ALA A 188 -11.42 -17.29 1.01
CA ALA A 188 -12.56 -17.82 0.30
C ALA A 188 -13.77 -16.88 0.37
N PRO A 189 -14.56 -16.75 -0.72
CA PRO A 189 -15.76 -15.91 -0.75
C PRO A 189 -16.96 -16.52 -0.02
N LEU A 190 -16.87 -17.76 0.46
CA LEU A 190 -17.88 -18.50 1.21
C LEU A 190 -17.23 -19.20 2.41
N ASP A 191 -18.01 -19.44 3.48
CA ASP A 191 -17.52 -20.19 4.64
C ASP A 191 -17.31 -21.69 4.36
N HIS A 192 -18.15 -22.26 3.49
CA HIS A 192 -18.01 -23.65 3.07
C HIS A 192 -17.78 -23.73 1.56
N ILE A 193 -16.63 -24.27 1.18
CA ILE A 193 -16.21 -24.36 -0.21
C ILE A 193 -16.48 -25.76 -0.77
N ARG A 194 -17.28 -25.82 -1.81
CA ARG A 194 -17.46 -26.99 -2.66
C ARG A 194 -17.45 -26.54 -4.12
N VAL A 195 -16.36 -26.84 -4.82
CA VAL A 195 -16.23 -26.50 -6.25
C VAL A 195 -17.16 -27.37 -7.07
N THR A 196 -18.01 -26.74 -7.88
CA THR A 196 -18.89 -27.40 -8.86
C THR A 196 -18.36 -27.27 -10.27
N SER A 197 -17.59 -26.24 -10.56
CA SER A 197 -16.93 -26.06 -11.85
C SER A 197 -15.61 -25.28 -11.69
N ARG A 198 -14.54 -25.80 -12.29
CA ARG A 198 -13.20 -25.19 -12.24
C ARG A 198 -13.01 -24.16 -13.34
N PHE A 199 -11.98 -23.32 -13.16
CA PHE A 199 -11.45 -22.40 -14.16
C PHE A 199 -10.94 -23.17 -15.40
N GLY A 200 -11.01 -22.52 -16.58
CA GLY A 200 -10.40 -23.01 -17.80
C GLY A 200 -11.40 -23.54 -18.85
N PHE A 201 -10.90 -24.22 -19.85
CA PHE A 201 -11.66 -24.65 -21.02
C PHE A 201 -12.48 -25.90 -20.71
N ARG A 202 -13.81 -25.83 -20.79
CA ARG A 202 -14.73 -26.91 -20.44
C ARG A 202 -16.01 -26.91 -21.29
N ASN A 203 -16.72 -28.03 -21.28
CA ASN A 203 -18.07 -28.08 -21.85
C ASN A 203 -19.03 -27.33 -20.92
N SER A 204 -19.64 -26.27 -21.45
CA SER A 204 -20.55 -25.44 -20.68
C SER A 204 -21.91 -26.14 -20.48
N PRO A 205 -22.39 -26.31 -19.23
CA PRO A 205 -23.69 -26.91 -18.98
C PRO A 205 -24.86 -26.04 -19.48
N VAL A 206 -24.67 -24.72 -19.55
CA VAL A 206 -25.66 -23.73 -20.02
C VAL A 206 -25.70 -23.72 -21.54
N TYR A 207 -24.53 -23.62 -22.21
CA TYR A 207 -24.47 -23.44 -23.66
C TYR A 207 -24.27 -24.77 -24.44
N LYS A 208 -24.06 -25.89 -23.73
CA LYS A 208 -23.82 -27.23 -24.29
C LYS A 208 -22.73 -27.27 -25.38
N ARG A 209 -21.71 -26.46 -25.21
CA ARG A 209 -20.54 -26.35 -26.08
C ARG A 209 -19.27 -26.03 -25.30
N TRP A 210 -18.13 -26.32 -25.87
CA TRP A 210 -16.84 -25.95 -25.29
C TRP A 210 -16.67 -24.44 -25.20
N LYS A 211 -16.36 -23.96 -23.98
CA LYS A 211 -16.17 -22.53 -23.69
C LYS A 211 -15.16 -22.36 -22.56
N SER A 212 -14.43 -21.24 -22.59
CA SER A 212 -13.60 -20.84 -21.44
C SER A 212 -14.49 -20.43 -20.28
N HIS A 213 -14.16 -20.90 -19.09
CA HIS A 213 -14.73 -20.51 -17.82
C HIS A 213 -13.74 -19.61 -17.10
N ASN A 214 -14.03 -18.34 -16.93
CA ASN A 214 -13.11 -17.32 -16.41
C ASN A 214 -13.03 -17.29 -14.88
N GLY A 215 -13.67 -18.23 -14.19
CA GLY A 215 -13.71 -18.30 -12.74
C GLY A 215 -13.92 -19.70 -12.21
N ILE A 216 -14.32 -19.80 -10.97
CA ILE A 216 -14.74 -21.02 -10.28
C ILE A 216 -16.19 -20.86 -9.84
N ASP A 217 -16.99 -21.94 -10.04
CA ASP A 217 -18.33 -21.99 -9.49
C ASP A 217 -18.32 -22.76 -8.18
N PHE A 218 -18.81 -22.12 -7.11
CA PHE A 218 -18.94 -22.72 -5.79
C PHE A 218 -20.42 -23.07 -5.52
N ALA A 219 -20.69 -24.29 -5.09
CA ALA A 219 -22.02 -24.65 -4.62
C ALA A 219 -22.44 -23.77 -3.45
N ALA A 220 -23.57 -23.10 -3.58
CA ALA A 220 -24.13 -22.25 -2.54
C ALA A 220 -25.67 -22.25 -2.70
N ALA A 221 -26.39 -22.49 -1.60
CA ALA A 221 -27.82 -22.29 -1.59
C ALA A 221 -28.13 -20.81 -1.80
N GLU A 222 -29.30 -20.51 -2.38
CA GLU A 222 -29.77 -19.12 -2.50
C GLU A 222 -29.86 -18.47 -1.10
N GLY A 223 -29.32 -17.24 -0.95
CA GLY A 223 -29.27 -16.53 0.32
C GLY A 223 -28.03 -16.82 1.19
N THR A 224 -27.07 -17.65 0.73
CA THR A 224 -25.80 -17.86 1.47
C THR A 224 -24.98 -16.57 1.46
N PRO A 225 -24.44 -16.12 2.62
CA PRO A 225 -23.55 -14.94 2.68
C PRO A 225 -22.35 -15.07 1.77
N VAL A 226 -22.08 -14.01 1.01
CA VAL A 226 -20.91 -13.88 0.14
C VAL A 226 -20.00 -12.82 0.70
N TYR A 227 -18.74 -13.19 0.92
CA TYR A 227 -17.76 -12.34 1.56
C TYR A 227 -16.77 -11.76 0.55
N ALA A 228 -16.31 -10.52 0.81
CA ALA A 228 -15.17 -9.96 0.10
C ALA A 228 -13.93 -10.84 0.32
N CYS A 229 -13.33 -11.36 -0.74
CA CYS A 229 -12.14 -12.22 -0.63
C CYS A 229 -10.91 -11.47 -0.13
N LYS A 230 -10.86 -10.15 -0.32
CA LYS A 230 -9.77 -9.25 0.04
C LYS A 230 -10.32 -7.84 0.22
N SER A 231 -9.62 -7.03 1.05
CA SER A 231 -9.93 -5.60 1.19
C SER A 231 -9.78 -4.88 -0.15
N GLY A 232 -10.67 -3.91 -0.40
CA GLY A 232 -10.66 -3.18 -1.66
C GLY A 232 -11.80 -2.18 -1.79
N LYS A 233 -11.97 -1.68 -3.01
CA LYS A 233 -13.03 -0.74 -3.40
C LYS A 233 -14.04 -1.43 -4.31
N VAL A 234 -15.32 -1.17 -4.12
CA VAL A 234 -16.37 -1.61 -5.02
C VAL A 234 -16.26 -0.83 -6.34
N ALA A 235 -15.62 -1.45 -7.33
CA ALA A 235 -15.40 -0.83 -8.64
C ALA A 235 -16.68 -0.80 -9.48
N PHE A 236 -17.49 -1.84 -9.37
CA PHE A 236 -18.70 -1.96 -10.17
C PHE A 236 -19.77 -2.80 -9.46
N VAL A 237 -21.02 -2.42 -9.68
CA VAL A 237 -22.22 -3.15 -9.26
C VAL A 237 -23.19 -3.15 -10.42
N SER A 238 -23.69 -4.32 -10.81
CA SER A 238 -24.75 -4.45 -11.81
C SER A 238 -25.86 -5.36 -11.31
N ARG A 239 -27.07 -5.07 -11.78
CA ARG A 239 -28.25 -5.88 -11.55
C ARG A 239 -28.82 -6.33 -12.87
N MET A 240 -29.31 -7.57 -12.91
CA MET A 240 -30.00 -8.15 -14.06
C MET A 240 -29.16 -8.21 -15.35
N ASP A 241 -27.84 -8.38 -15.24
CA ASP A 241 -26.99 -8.70 -16.39
C ASP A 241 -27.42 -10.05 -16.99
N ALA A 242 -27.43 -10.14 -18.31
CA ALA A 242 -27.92 -11.34 -19.02
C ALA A 242 -27.09 -12.60 -18.73
N VAL A 243 -25.78 -12.45 -18.43
CA VAL A 243 -24.85 -13.55 -18.16
C VAL A 243 -24.60 -13.68 -16.66
N PHE A 244 -24.09 -12.63 -16.01
CA PHE A 244 -23.68 -12.65 -14.60
C PHE A 244 -24.85 -12.41 -13.61
N GLY A 245 -26.03 -11.99 -14.10
CA GLY A 245 -27.15 -11.64 -13.25
C GLY A 245 -26.83 -10.40 -12.38
N ASN A 246 -27.09 -10.52 -11.08
CA ASN A 246 -26.60 -9.52 -10.13
C ASN A 246 -25.13 -9.84 -9.79
N TYR A 247 -24.24 -8.85 -9.95
CA TYR A 247 -22.83 -9.08 -9.66
C TYR A 247 -22.11 -7.85 -9.13
N ILE A 248 -21.03 -8.09 -8.43
CA ILE A 248 -20.14 -7.12 -7.83
C ILE A 248 -18.74 -7.34 -8.41
N VAL A 249 -18.03 -6.25 -8.70
CA VAL A 249 -16.59 -6.27 -8.97
C VAL A 249 -15.90 -5.44 -7.87
N LEU A 250 -14.97 -6.07 -7.15
CA LEU A 250 -14.07 -5.39 -6.25
C LEU A 250 -12.73 -5.16 -6.96
N SER A 251 -12.19 -3.96 -6.81
CA SER A 251 -10.82 -3.63 -7.17
C SER A 251 -9.95 -3.72 -5.93
N HIS A 252 -8.83 -4.40 -6.03
CA HIS A 252 -7.83 -4.57 -4.98
C HIS A 252 -6.52 -3.94 -5.39
N GLU A 253 -5.58 -3.82 -4.46
CA GLU A 253 -4.24 -3.34 -4.76
C GLU A 253 -3.46 -4.33 -5.63
N GLY A 254 -2.41 -3.83 -6.29
CA GLY A 254 -1.54 -4.65 -7.13
C GLY A 254 -2.16 -5.08 -8.47
N GLY A 255 -3.19 -4.36 -8.96
CA GLY A 255 -3.86 -4.68 -10.22
C GLY A 255 -4.81 -5.89 -10.16
N LEU A 256 -5.10 -6.37 -8.95
CA LEU A 256 -6.05 -7.46 -8.73
C LEU A 256 -7.49 -6.94 -8.71
N SER A 257 -8.41 -7.76 -9.19
CA SER A 257 -9.85 -7.58 -8.99
C SER A 257 -10.54 -8.91 -8.81
N SER A 258 -11.69 -8.91 -8.13
CA SER A 258 -12.54 -10.08 -7.96
C SER A 258 -13.97 -9.81 -8.41
N VAL A 259 -14.61 -10.84 -8.97
CA VAL A 259 -15.99 -10.79 -9.46
C VAL A 259 -16.82 -11.80 -8.69
N TYR A 260 -18.00 -11.38 -8.23
CA TYR A 260 -18.98 -12.19 -7.50
C TYR A 260 -20.30 -12.11 -8.24
N ALA A 261 -20.72 -13.19 -8.88
CA ALA A 261 -21.88 -13.18 -9.76
C ALA A 261 -22.98 -14.15 -9.32
N HIS A 262 -24.12 -14.05 -10.01
CA HIS A 262 -25.36 -14.81 -9.78
C HIS A 262 -26.00 -14.53 -8.41
N LEU A 263 -25.74 -13.32 -7.84
CA LEU A 263 -26.21 -12.93 -6.51
C LEU A 263 -27.73 -12.78 -6.48
N SER A 264 -28.37 -13.13 -5.35
CA SER A 264 -29.76 -12.79 -5.07
C SER A 264 -29.86 -11.37 -4.53
N GLU A 265 -28.87 -10.92 -3.74
CA GLU A 265 -28.84 -9.61 -3.11
C GLU A 265 -27.45 -8.99 -3.15
N ILE A 266 -27.38 -7.67 -3.28
CA ILE A 266 -26.14 -6.87 -3.25
C ILE A 266 -26.23 -5.89 -2.08
N ASN A 267 -25.30 -6.00 -1.12
CA ASN A 267 -25.30 -5.25 0.14
C ASN A 267 -24.32 -4.07 0.15
N VAL A 268 -23.66 -3.83 -0.97
CA VAL A 268 -22.66 -2.77 -1.12
C VAL A 268 -23.00 -1.82 -2.26
N LYS A 269 -22.42 -0.63 -2.24
CA LYS A 269 -22.59 0.39 -3.28
C LYS A 269 -21.27 0.61 -4.01
N LYS A 270 -21.36 1.01 -5.28
CA LYS A 270 -20.19 1.46 -6.04
C LYS A 270 -19.42 2.52 -5.24
N ASP A 271 -18.13 2.48 -5.33
CA ASP A 271 -17.15 3.37 -4.69
C ASP A 271 -16.98 3.21 -3.16
N SER A 272 -17.77 2.34 -2.49
CA SER A 272 -17.54 2.02 -1.08
C SER A 272 -16.27 1.17 -0.88
N LEU A 273 -15.60 1.36 0.26
CA LEU A 273 -14.50 0.50 0.70
C LEU A 273 -15.07 -0.68 1.49
N VAL A 274 -14.51 -1.86 1.26
CA VAL A 274 -14.82 -3.10 1.98
C VAL A 274 -13.56 -3.73 2.52
N ARG A 275 -13.67 -4.42 3.66
CA ARG A 275 -12.58 -5.24 4.21
C ARG A 275 -12.72 -6.68 3.76
N GLY A 276 -11.58 -7.38 3.65
CA GLY A 276 -11.60 -8.83 3.48
C GLY A 276 -12.43 -9.48 4.60
N GLY A 277 -13.47 -10.23 4.22
CA GLY A 277 -14.43 -10.84 5.14
C GLY A 277 -15.72 -10.07 5.38
N ASP A 278 -15.88 -8.86 4.87
CA ASP A 278 -17.17 -8.18 4.92
C ASP A 278 -18.20 -8.92 4.04
N VAL A 279 -19.45 -9.02 4.51
CA VAL A 279 -20.55 -9.55 3.71
C VAL A 279 -20.94 -8.51 2.66
N ILE A 280 -20.71 -8.84 1.39
CA ILE A 280 -20.96 -7.95 0.25
C ILE A 280 -22.27 -8.24 -0.49
N GLY A 281 -22.85 -9.42 -0.29
CA GLY A 281 -24.10 -9.85 -0.91
C GLY A 281 -24.49 -11.25 -0.48
N LEU A 282 -25.54 -11.77 -1.11
CA LEU A 282 -26.04 -13.13 -0.90
C LEU A 282 -26.00 -13.90 -2.23
N SER A 283 -25.59 -15.17 -2.19
CA SER A 283 -25.60 -16.05 -3.36
C SER A 283 -27.02 -16.26 -3.89
N GLY A 284 -27.13 -16.59 -5.16
CA GLY A 284 -28.43 -16.75 -5.80
C GLY A 284 -28.39 -17.59 -7.06
N LYS A 285 -29.32 -17.29 -7.97
CA LYS A 285 -29.49 -17.97 -9.26
C LYS A 285 -29.84 -16.99 -10.39
N THR A 286 -29.41 -15.72 -10.27
CA THR A 286 -29.70 -14.70 -11.29
C THR A 286 -28.78 -14.81 -12.50
N GLY A 287 -29.24 -14.39 -13.69
CA GLY A 287 -28.49 -14.49 -14.95
C GLY A 287 -28.54 -15.86 -15.61
N ALA A 288 -27.49 -16.22 -16.35
CA ALA A 288 -27.41 -17.44 -17.17
C ALA A 288 -26.90 -18.64 -16.35
N VAL A 289 -27.76 -19.26 -15.54
CA VAL A 289 -27.41 -20.35 -14.63
C VAL A 289 -28.34 -21.56 -14.77
N THR A 290 -27.87 -22.73 -14.35
CA THR A 290 -28.68 -23.97 -14.27
C THR A 290 -29.22 -24.24 -12.86
N GLY A 291 -28.70 -23.54 -11.85
CA GLY A 291 -29.09 -23.70 -10.45
C GLY A 291 -28.33 -22.73 -9.54
N PRO A 292 -28.68 -22.66 -8.25
CA PRO A 292 -28.03 -21.75 -7.30
C PRO A 292 -26.54 -22.07 -7.12
N HIS A 293 -25.67 -21.06 -7.23
CA HIS A 293 -24.23 -21.13 -6.98
C HIS A 293 -23.64 -19.73 -6.93
N LEU A 294 -22.40 -19.61 -6.45
CA LEU A 294 -21.59 -18.41 -6.60
C LEU A 294 -20.60 -18.63 -7.74
N HIS A 295 -20.65 -17.79 -8.76
CA HIS A 295 -19.57 -17.66 -9.73
C HIS A 295 -18.56 -16.65 -9.23
N PHE A 296 -17.28 -17.05 -9.11
CA PHE A 296 -16.22 -16.22 -8.56
C PHE A 296 -15.03 -16.16 -9.52
N GLU A 297 -14.59 -14.93 -9.84
CA GLU A 297 -13.38 -14.72 -10.66
C GLU A 297 -12.33 -13.93 -9.90
N VAL A 298 -11.06 -14.20 -10.21
CA VAL A 298 -9.91 -13.34 -9.91
C VAL A 298 -9.33 -12.87 -11.23
N ARG A 299 -9.02 -11.58 -11.31
CA ARG A 299 -8.39 -11.00 -12.50
C ARG A 299 -7.14 -10.23 -12.11
N LEU A 300 -6.09 -10.39 -12.89
CA LEU A 300 -4.84 -9.63 -12.76
C LEU A 300 -4.71 -8.71 -13.97
N ASN A 301 -4.69 -7.39 -13.75
CA ASN A 301 -4.70 -6.37 -14.79
C ASN A 301 -5.82 -6.56 -15.83
N GLY A 302 -7.01 -6.96 -15.36
CA GLY A 302 -8.19 -7.21 -16.18
C GLY A 302 -8.25 -8.59 -16.86
N VAL A 303 -7.18 -9.37 -16.83
CA VAL A 303 -7.12 -10.73 -17.40
C VAL A 303 -7.52 -11.75 -16.33
N ALA A 304 -8.46 -12.64 -16.66
CA ALA A 304 -8.89 -13.70 -15.75
C ALA A 304 -7.75 -14.67 -15.45
N ALA A 305 -7.57 -14.99 -14.18
CA ALA A 305 -6.60 -15.93 -13.65
C ALA A 305 -7.33 -17.02 -12.84
N ASP A 306 -6.71 -18.17 -12.66
CA ASP A 306 -7.30 -19.26 -11.86
C ASP A 306 -7.42 -18.82 -10.39
N PRO A 307 -8.64 -18.71 -9.83
CA PRO A 307 -8.81 -18.29 -8.44
C PRO A 307 -8.14 -19.23 -7.43
N SER A 308 -7.88 -20.49 -7.78
CA SER A 308 -7.21 -21.45 -6.89
C SER A 308 -5.75 -21.07 -6.57
N ASP A 309 -5.12 -20.25 -7.41
CA ASP A 309 -3.74 -19.77 -7.20
C ASP A 309 -3.69 -18.62 -6.15
N PHE A 310 -4.82 -18.03 -5.80
CA PHE A 310 -4.91 -16.84 -4.95
C PHE A 310 -5.55 -17.10 -3.58
N ILE A 311 -6.44 -18.06 -3.50
CA ILE A 311 -7.20 -18.36 -2.26
C ILE A 311 -6.45 -19.38 -1.43
N ASN A 312 -6.10 -19.04 -0.19
CA ASN A 312 -5.39 -19.90 0.78
C ASN A 312 -6.29 -20.99 1.40
N SER A 313 -7.15 -21.63 0.63
CA SER A 313 -7.94 -22.76 1.10
C SER A 313 -7.68 -23.92 0.14
N GLY A 314 -7.12 -24.99 0.68
CA GLY A 314 -6.91 -26.21 -0.12
C GLY A 314 -8.25 -26.69 -0.72
N PHE A 315 -8.37 -26.60 -2.03
CA PHE A 315 -9.49 -27.14 -2.82
C PHE A 315 -9.23 -28.60 -3.18
#